data_8e137f3978d1584efc5c9108f41ce3a4
#
_entry.id   8e137f3978d1584efc5c9108f41ce3a4
#
_cell.length_a   1.000
_cell.length_b   1.000
_cell.length_c   1.000
_cell.angle_alpha   90.00
_cell.angle_beta   90.00
_cell.angle_gamma   90.00
#
_symmetry.space_group_name_H-M   'P 1'
#
loop_
_entity.id
_entity.type
_entity.pdbx_description
1 polymer ?
#
loop_
_entity_poly.entity_id
_entity_poly.type
_entity_poly.pdbx_seq_one_letter_code
_entity_poly.pdbx_strand_id
1 'polypeptide(L)'
;MEEIILETKELCKQYHKQTVLKNINMRIPKGCVYGLLGANGAGKSTLMKILCGMTRADAGKKQTIQFECENLPKWICVNEKLLIRSWENLVYNAIEYTPQGGMIRICISEGNEQLEISVEDEGSGFSAEDLQSAKKLFYQGDKSRHSRKHYGMGLYQAEQFAKENGGSLALANSTRMKGAWVRLRIAKESQK
;
A
#
# COMPACT_ATOMS: atom_id res chain seq x y z
N MET A 1 9.67 14.83 -26.58
CA MET A 1 10.48 14.22 -25.50
C MET A 1 9.49 13.51 -24.60
N GLU A 2 9.75 12.22 -24.28
CA GLU A 2 8.90 11.52 -23.31
C GLU A 2 9.05 12.16 -21.94
N GLU A 3 7.93 12.52 -21.32
CA GLU A 3 7.90 13.05 -19.97
C GLU A 3 8.22 11.93 -18.97
N ILE A 4 9.38 12.00 -18.30
CA ILE A 4 9.80 11.04 -17.30
C ILE A 4 9.22 11.43 -15.95
N ILE A 5 8.40 10.58 -15.36
CA ILE A 5 7.77 10.82 -14.06
C ILE A 5 8.58 10.29 -12.88
N LEU A 6 9.48 9.35 -13.13
CA LEU A 6 10.37 8.82 -12.11
C LEU A 6 11.70 8.42 -12.73
N GLU A 7 12.77 8.92 -12.14
CA GLU A 7 14.14 8.51 -12.48
C GLU A 7 14.90 8.13 -11.21
N THR A 8 15.60 7.01 -11.25
CA THR A 8 16.60 6.67 -10.24
C THR A 8 17.95 6.51 -10.92
N LYS A 9 19.00 7.05 -10.27
CA LYS A 9 20.38 6.91 -10.72
C LYS A 9 21.20 6.32 -9.58
N GLU A 10 21.88 5.20 -9.87
CA GLU A 10 22.77 4.52 -8.92
C GLU A 10 22.16 4.31 -7.53
N LEU A 11 20.83 4.09 -7.47
CA LEU A 11 20.14 3.94 -6.21
C LEU A 11 20.66 2.71 -5.46
N CYS A 12 21.15 2.95 -4.26
CA CYS A 12 21.64 1.92 -3.35
C CYS A 12 20.84 1.93 -2.06
N LYS A 13 20.65 0.75 -1.47
CA LYS A 13 20.09 0.61 -0.13
C LYS A 13 20.77 -0.53 0.62
N GLN A 14 21.18 -0.22 1.83
CA GLN A 14 21.79 -1.18 2.74
C GLN A 14 21.00 -1.22 4.04
N TYR A 15 20.72 -2.41 4.54
CA TYR A 15 20.18 -2.63 5.87
C TYR A 15 21.22 -3.37 6.71
N HIS A 16 21.65 -2.77 7.80
CA HIS A 16 22.77 -3.25 8.59
C HIS A 16 24.04 -3.43 7.73
N LYS A 17 24.52 -4.68 7.57
CA LYS A 17 25.69 -5.03 6.75
C LYS A 17 25.34 -5.64 5.39
N GLN A 18 24.05 -5.73 5.05
CA GLN A 18 23.59 -6.36 3.81
C GLN A 18 23.11 -5.32 2.80
N THR A 19 23.73 -5.27 1.63
CA THR A 19 23.28 -4.45 0.52
C THR A 19 22.08 -5.15 -0.15
N VAL A 20 20.92 -4.47 -0.13
CA VAL A 20 19.66 -4.98 -0.69
C VAL A 20 19.39 -4.40 -2.07
N LEU A 21 19.78 -3.14 -2.31
CA LEU A 21 19.75 -2.54 -3.64
C LEU A 21 21.15 -2.01 -3.96
N LYS A 22 21.61 -2.31 -5.17
CA LYS A 22 22.93 -1.89 -5.66
C LYS A 22 22.80 -1.28 -7.05
N ASN A 23 23.10 0.03 -7.14
CA ASN A 23 23.17 0.79 -8.39
C ASN A 23 21.93 0.62 -9.29
N ILE A 24 20.73 0.75 -8.72
CA ILE A 24 19.48 0.64 -9.48
C ILE A 24 19.27 1.92 -10.29
N ASN A 25 19.31 1.76 -11.61
CA ASN A 25 19.01 2.80 -12.58
C ASN A 25 17.68 2.48 -13.25
N MET A 26 16.72 3.40 -13.17
CA MET A 26 15.38 3.20 -13.72
C MET A 26 14.83 4.53 -14.20
N ARG A 27 14.10 4.48 -15.33
CA ARG A 27 13.39 5.62 -15.89
C ARG A 27 11.98 5.18 -16.24
N ILE A 28 10.98 5.83 -15.68
CA ILE A 28 9.57 5.54 -15.94
C ILE A 28 8.94 6.72 -16.67
N PRO A 29 8.54 6.53 -17.94
CA PRO A 29 7.77 7.52 -18.67
C PRO A 29 6.35 7.66 -18.12
N LYS A 30 5.77 8.82 -18.31
CA LYS A 30 4.35 9.08 -18.00
C LYS A 30 3.43 8.14 -18.76
N GLY A 31 2.42 7.61 -18.07
CA GLY A 31 1.43 6.71 -18.67
C GLY A 31 1.90 5.28 -18.87
N CYS A 32 3.09 4.91 -18.40
CA CYS A 32 3.59 3.54 -18.45
C CYS A 32 3.30 2.78 -17.14
N VAL A 33 2.97 1.50 -17.28
CA VAL A 33 2.93 0.55 -16.16
C VAL A 33 4.28 -0.19 -16.14
N TYR A 34 4.97 -0.12 -15.01
CA TYR A 34 6.26 -0.78 -14.82
C TYR A 34 6.11 -1.99 -13.88
N GLY A 35 6.42 -3.18 -14.40
CA GLY A 35 6.46 -4.41 -13.61
C GLY A 35 7.86 -4.67 -13.06
N LEU A 36 7.98 -4.94 -11.76
CA LEU A 36 9.23 -5.39 -11.14
C LEU A 36 9.24 -6.91 -11.04
N LEU A 37 10.00 -7.57 -11.91
CA LEU A 37 10.18 -9.01 -11.91
C LEU A 37 11.53 -9.39 -11.27
N GLY A 38 11.57 -10.52 -10.61
CA GLY A 38 12.80 -11.04 -9.99
C GLY A 38 12.51 -12.05 -8.88
N ALA A 39 13.53 -12.82 -8.50
CA ALA A 39 13.46 -13.82 -7.44
C ALA A 39 13.08 -13.21 -6.06
N ASN A 40 12.64 -14.07 -5.13
CA ASN A 40 12.43 -13.65 -3.75
C ASN A 40 13.76 -13.18 -3.14
N GLY A 41 13.73 -12.06 -2.43
CA GLY A 41 14.95 -11.42 -1.91
C GLY A 41 15.67 -10.47 -2.85
N ALA A 42 15.25 -10.33 -4.11
CA ALA A 42 15.90 -9.43 -5.10
C ALA A 42 15.71 -7.92 -4.83
N GLY A 43 15.19 -7.53 -3.68
CA GLY A 43 15.04 -6.11 -3.31
C GLY A 43 13.81 -5.40 -3.87
N LYS A 44 12.91 -6.09 -4.60
CA LYS A 44 11.70 -5.50 -5.20
C LYS A 44 10.87 -4.69 -4.22
N SER A 45 10.52 -5.30 -3.08
CA SER A 45 9.74 -4.64 -2.02
C SER A 45 10.48 -3.45 -1.40
N THR A 46 11.80 -3.52 -1.31
CA THR A 46 12.62 -2.40 -0.83
C THR A 46 12.60 -1.25 -1.84
N LEU A 47 12.74 -1.57 -3.12
CA LEU A 47 12.66 -0.57 -4.19
C LEU A 47 11.26 0.09 -4.19
N MET A 48 10.19 -0.68 -4.13
CA MET A 48 8.83 -0.13 -4.05
C MET A 48 8.63 0.77 -2.82
N LYS A 49 9.13 0.37 -1.65
CA LYS A 49 9.08 1.22 -0.45
C LYS A 49 9.79 2.56 -0.65
N ILE A 50 10.94 2.55 -1.35
CA ILE A 50 11.66 3.78 -1.67
C ILE A 50 10.86 4.63 -2.65
N LEU A 51 10.34 4.05 -3.73
CA LEU A 51 9.58 4.76 -4.75
C LEU A 51 8.26 5.35 -4.22
N CYS A 52 7.64 4.70 -3.25
CA CYS A 52 6.44 5.18 -2.57
C CYS A 52 6.71 6.15 -1.41
N GLY A 53 7.97 6.61 -1.21
CA GLY A 53 8.32 7.48 -0.10
C GLY A 53 8.37 6.80 1.28
N MET A 54 8.19 5.49 1.34
CA MET A 54 8.16 4.69 2.57
C MET A 54 9.54 4.42 3.19
N THR A 55 10.57 5.16 2.81
CA THR A 55 11.98 4.91 3.22
C THR A 55 12.30 5.20 4.67
N ARG A 56 11.35 5.59 5.46
CA ARG A 56 11.49 5.68 6.92
C ARG A 56 10.80 4.52 7.63
N ALA A 57 10.83 3.32 7.06
CA ALA A 57 10.53 2.15 7.85
C ALA A 57 11.57 2.06 8.96
N ASP A 58 11.15 2.29 10.19
CA ASP A 58 11.98 2.18 11.37
C ASP A 58 12.70 0.83 11.34
N ALA A 59 13.98 0.85 11.50
CA ALA A 59 14.83 -0.32 11.60
C ALA A 59 14.35 -1.20 12.78
N GLY A 60 13.45 -2.14 12.52
CA GLY A 60 12.92 -2.99 13.59
C GLY A 60 11.84 -3.99 13.18
N LYS A 61 10.99 -3.64 12.24
CA LYS A 61 9.93 -4.55 11.78
C LYS A 61 10.37 -5.23 10.48
N LYS A 62 10.80 -6.48 10.57
CA LYS A 62 11.13 -7.32 9.41
C LYS A 62 9.87 -8.10 9.02
N GLN A 63 9.01 -7.52 8.20
CA GLN A 63 7.90 -8.24 7.58
C GLN A 63 8.26 -8.66 6.15
N THR A 64 7.62 -9.71 5.66
CA THR A 64 7.66 -10.10 4.26
C THR A 64 6.50 -9.47 3.52
N ILE A 65 6.78 -8.69 2.48
CA ILE A 65 5.72 -8.12 1.64
C ILE A 65 5.69 -8.89 0.32
N GLN A 66 4.56 -9.54 0.06
CA GLN A 66 4.25 -10.19 -1.19
C GLN A 66 3.38 -9.25 -2.03
N PHE A 67 3.81 -8.97 -3.24
CA PHE A 67 3.11 -8.07 -4.16
C PHE A 67 2.66 -8.84 -5.39
N GLU A 68 1.37 -8.75 -5.71
CA GLU A 68 0.75 -9.38 -6.87
C GLU A 68 0.03 -8.32 -7.68
N CYS A 69 0.24 -8.34 -9.00
CA CYS A 69 -0.46 -7.47 -9.94
C CYS A 69 -1.03 -8.31 -11.06
N GLU A 70 -2.32 -8.19 -11.29
CA GLU A 70 -3.01 -8.89 -12.36
C GLU A 70 -3.89 -7.92 -13.16
N ASN A 71 -3.84 -8.03 -14.49
CA ASN A 71 -4.72 -7.30 -15.39
C ASN A 71 -4.89 -5.82 -15.04
N LEU A 72 -3.79 -5.08 -14.98
CA LEU A 72 -3.87 -3.64 -14.64
C LEU A 72 -4.51 -2.85 -15.77
N PRO A 73 -5.36 -1.84 -15.44
CA PRO A 73 -5.91 -0.94 -16.43
C PRO A 73 -4.81 -0.15 -17.13
N LYS A 74 -4.96 0.11 -18.42
CA LYS A 74 -4.00 0.92 -19.20
C LYS A 74 -3.92 2.35 -18.67
N TRP A 75 -5.00 2.85 -18.09
CA TRP A 75 -5.09 4.18 -17.50
C TRP A 75 -6.18 4.22 -16.43
N ILE A 76 -6.04 5.15 -15.51
CA ILE A 76 -7.06 5.50 -14.50
C ILE A 76 -7.05 7.01 -14.31
N CYS A 77 -8.22 7.62 -14.23
CA CYS A 77 -8.36 9.05 -14.04
C CYS A 77 -8.66 9.38 -12.57
N VAL A 78 -7.63 9.66 -11.80
CA VAL A 78 -7.75 9.98 -10.37
C VAL A 78 -6.72 11.03 -9.95
N ASN A 79 -6.93 11.65 -8.80
CA ASN A 79 -5.90 12.48 -8.21
C ASN A 79 -4.76 11.58 -7.67
N GLU A 80 -3.61 11.62 -8.36
CA GLU A 80 -2.44 10.80 -8.05
C GLU A 80 -1.98 10.96 -6.60
N LYS A 81 -1.92 12.19 -6.08
CA LYS A 81 -1.45 12.46 -4.70
C LYS A 81 -2.38 11.83 -3.66
N LEU A 82 -3.68 11.87 -3.89
CA LEU A 82 -4.66 11.27 -2.99
C LEU A 82 -4.65 9.74 -3.10
N LEU A 83 -4.45 9.18 -4.29
CA LEU A 83 -4.26 7.74 -4.48
C LEU A 83 -3.04 7.25 -3.72
N ILE A 84 -1.88 7.89 -3.91
CA ILE A 84 -0.64 7.54 -3.23
C ILE A 84 -0.83 7.61 -1.71
N ARG A 85 -1.45 8.68 -1.20
CA ARG A 85 -1.70 8.84 0.24
C ARG A 85 -2.63 7.76 0.80
N SER A 86 -3.68 7.41 0.05
CA SER A 86 -4.60 6.33 0.43
C SER A 86 -3.87 4.99 0.48
N TRP A 87 -3.08 4.68 -0.54
CA TRP A 87 -2.22 3.52 -0.60
C TRP A 87 -1.25 3.44 0.60
N GLU A 88 -0.52 4.53 0.86
CA GLU A 88 0.40 4.62 2.00
C GLU A 88 -0.31 4.31 3.32
N ASN A 89 -1.50 4.87 3.54
CA ASN A 89 -2.28 4.62 4.75
C ASN A 89 -2.61 3.13 4.93
N LEU A 90 -3.01 2.43 3.85
CA LEU A 90 -3.32 1.01 3.91
C LEU A 90 -2.07 0.17 4.24
N VAL A 91 -0.97 0.44 3.55
CA VAL A 91 0.28 -0.30 3.72
C VAL A 91 0.93 0.00 5.08
N TYR A 92 0.91 1.25 5.55
CA TYR A 92 1.42 1.59 6.89
C TYR A 92 0.64 0.89 7.99
N ASN A 93 -0.68 0.83 7.89
CA ASN A 93 -1.49 0.09 8.84
C ASN A 93 -1.07 -1.39 8.86
N ALA A 94 -0.97 -2.04 7.70
CA ALA A 94 -0.53 -3.42 7.62
C ALA A 94 0.86 -3.62 8.25
N ILE A 95 1.83 -2.74 7.97
CA ILE A 95 3.19 -2.80 8.55
C ILE A 95 3.14 -2.60 10.08
N GLU A 96 2.30 -1.72 10.58
CA GLU A 96 2.23 -1.41 12.01
C GLU A 96 1.66 -2.57 12.82
N TYR A 97 0.63 -3.22 12.30
CA TYR A 97 -0.10 -4.27 13.00
C TYR A 97 0.45 -5.67 12.76
N THR A 98 1.24 -5.88 11.72
CA THR A 98 1.88 -7.17 11.46
C THR A 98 3.06 -7.40 12.40
N PRO A 99 3.14 -8.55 13.08
CA PRO A 99 4.29 -8.85 13.94
C PRO A 99 5.58 -9.00 13.14
N GLN A 100 6.71 -8.99 13.83
CA GLN A 100 8.01 -9.25 13.22
C GLN A 100 8.03 -10.66 12.62
N GLY A 101 8.48 -10.78 11.38
CA GLY A 101 8.49 -12.05 10.63
C GLY A 101 7.17 -12.36 9.92
N GLY A 102 6.08 -11.63 10.24
CA GLY A 102 4.79 -11.81 9.60
C GLY A 102 4.76 -11.34 8.14
N MET A 103 3.74 -11.78 7.41
CA MET A 103 3.55 -11.51 6.00
C MET A 103 2.48 -10.43 5.78
N ILE A 104 2.72 -9.61 4.78
CA ILE A 104 1.75 -8.66 4.23
C ILE A 104 1.60 -8.97 2.74
N ARG A 105 0.39 -9.22 2.29
CA ARG A 105 0.07 -9.46 0.89
C ARG A 105 -0.65 -8.25 0.32
N ILE A 106 -0.15 -7.78 -0.80
CA ILE A 106 -0.71 -6.66 -1.53
C ILE A 106 -1.08 -7.16 -2.92
N CYS A 107 -2.34 -7.00 -3.29
CA CYS A 107 -2.81 -7.37 -4.60
C CYS A 107 -3.44 -6.16 -5.28
N ILE A 108 -3.06 -5.92 -6.52
CA ILE A 108 -3.68 -4.91 -7.38
C ILE A 108 -4.22 -5.64 -8.60
N SER A 109 -5.51 -5.46 -8.86
CA SER A 109 -6.18 -6.10 -9.99
C SER A 109 -7.21 -5.18 -10.61
N GLU A 110 -7.48 -5.42 -11.88
CA GLU A 110 -8.62 -4.84 -12.57
C GLU A 110 -9.83 -5.75 -12.43
N GLY A 111 -10.90 -5.24 -11.81
CA GLY A 111 -12.22 -5.85 -11.81
C GLY A 111 -13.13 -5.22 -12.87
N ASN A 112 -14.41 -5.59 -12.88
CA ASN A 112 -15.41 -5.00 -13.77
C ASN A 112 -15.48 -3.47 -13.56
N GLU A 113 -14.85 -2.72 -14.48
CA GLU A 113 -14.82 -1.26 -14.51
C GLU A 113 -14.22 -0.57 -13.27
N GLN A 114 -13.53 -1.30 -12.42
CA GLN A 114 -12.89 -0.78 -11.20
C GLN A 114 -11.45 -1.27 -11.07
N LEU A 115 -10.58 -0.40 -10.56
CA LEU A 115 -9.31 -0.80 -9.99
C LEU A 115 -9.54 -1.27 -8.55
N GLU A 116 -9.05 -2.43 -8.22
CA GLU A 116 -9.09 -2.99 -6.87
C GLU A 116 -7.68 -3.08 -6.31
N ILE A 117 -7.47 -2.52 -5.13
CA ILE A 117 -6.24 -2.61 -4.35
C ILE A 117 -6.59 -3.27 -3.03
N SER A 118 -6.04 -4.44 -2.75
CA SER A 118 -6.22 -5.12 -1.47
C SER A 118 -4.92 -5.29 -0.72
N VAL A 119 -4.99 -5.14 0.59
CA VAL A 119 -3.89 -5.36 1.52
C VAL A 119 -4.38 -6.33 2.58
N GLU A 120 -3.72 -7.47 2.68
CA GLU A 120 -3.93 -8.49 3.72
C GLU A 120 -2.69 -8.60 4.60
N ASP A 121 -2.87 -8.84 5.87
CA ASP A 121 -1.77 -8.96 6.82
C ASP A 121 -1.95 -10.14 7.79
N GLU A 122 -0.85 -10.53 8.45
CA GLU A 122 -0.83 -11.51 9.55
C GLU A 122 -0.85 -10.83 10.93
N GLY A 123 -1.49 -9.68 11.02
CA GLY A 123 -1.66 -8.94 12.27
C GLY A 123 -2.76 -9.49 13.16
N SER A 124 -3.19 -8.67 14.10
CA SER A 124 -4.27 -9.03 15.03
C SER A 124 -5.67 -8.97 14.41
N GLY A 125 -5.78 -8.46 13.18
CA GLY A 125 -7.07 -8.17 12.57
C GLY A 125 -7.80 -7.00 13.23
N PHE A 126 -9.06 -6.82 12.83
CA PHE A 126 -9.98 -5.83 13.39
C PHE A 126 -10.85 -6.45 14.48
N SER A 127 -11.06 -5.74 15.58
CA SER A 127 -12.11 -6.06 16.54
C SER A 127 -13.50 -5.78 15.92
N ALA A 128 -14.57 -6.23 16.59
CA ALA A 128 -15.93 -5.88 16.17
C ALA A 128 -16.17 -4.35 16.19
N GLU A 129 -15.57 -3.65 17.15
CA GLU A 129 -15.64 -2.19 17.24
C GLU A 129 -14.84 -1.51 16.12
N ASP A 130 -13.64 -2.02 15.79
CA ASP A 130 -12.85 -1.51 14.67
C ASP A 130 -13.60 -1.62 13.35
N LEU A 131 -14.23 -2.75 13.06
CA LEU A 131 -15.02 -2.94 11.83
C LEU A 131 -16.15 -1.93 11.68
N GLN A 132 -16.76 -1.49 12.81
CA GLN A 132 -17.82 -0.49 12.80
C GLN A 132 -17.30 0.95 12.77
N SER A 133 -16.11 1.20 13.29
CA SER A 133 -15.67 2.55 13.61
C SER A 133 -14.34 2.96 12.95
N ALA A 134 -13.52 2.04 12.46
CA ALA A 134 -12.19 2.34 11.93
C ALA A 134 -12.16 3.34 10.75
N LYS A 135 -13.29 3.52 10.06
CA LYS A 135 -13.47 4.52 9.00
C LYS A 135 -14.00 5.87 9.48
N LYS A 136 -14.25 6.03 10.78
CA LYS A 136 -14.63 7.33 11.37
C LYS A 136 -13.39 8.20 11.59
N LEU A 137 -13.59 9.51 11.44
CA LEU A 137 -12.54 10.49 11.68
C LEU A 137 -12.04 10.42 13.13
N PHE A 138 -10.73 10.43 13.33
CA PHE A 138 -10.05 10.35 14.62
C PHE A 138 -10.28 9.06 15.42
N TYR A 139 -10.85 8.03 14.82
CA TYR A 139 -10.94 6.74 15.49
C TYR A 139 -9.57 6.09 15.63
N GLN A 140 -9.25 5.64 16.83
CA GLN A 140 -8.05 4.87 17.15
C GLN A 140 -8.47 3.65 17.96
N GLY A 141 -8.23 2.45 17.47
CA GLY A 141 -8.41 1.22 18.23
C GLY A 141 -7.47 1.17 19.45
N ASP A 142 -7.80 0.34 20.44
CA ASP A 142 -7.08 0.30 21.72
C ASP A 142 -5.55 0.08 21.60
N LYS A 143 -5.11 -0.68 20.60
CA LYS A 143 -3.68 -0.94 20.37
C LYS A 143 -2.93 0.23 19.73
N SER A 144 -3.62 1.15 19.07
CA SER A 144 -3.02 2.30 18.40
C SER A 144 -2.86 3.52 19.29
N ARG A 145 -3.56 3.56 20.45
CA ARG A 145 -3.49 4.68 21.40
C ARG A 145 -2.09 4.94 21.96
N HIS A 146 -1.20 3.96 21.88
CA HIS A 146 0.22 4.09 22.28
C HIS A 146 1.15 4.54 21.16
N SER A 147 0.67 4.60 19.92
CA SER A 147 1.45 5.08 18.77
C SER A 147 1.26 6.59 18.57
N ARG A 148 2.27 7.39 18.91
CA ARG A 148 2.26 8.86 18.73
C ARG A 148 2.27 9.32 17.26
N LYS A 149 2.19 8.39 16.28
CA LYS A 149 2.42 8.70 14.86
C LYS A 149 1.15 8.81 14.02
N HIS A 150 0.01 8.32 14.48
CA HIS A 150 -1.22 8.27 13.68
C HIS A 150 -2.41 8.91 14.39
N TYR A 151 -3.05 9.87 13.72
CA TYR A 151 -4.18 10.64 14.25
C TYR A 151 -5.54 9.97 13.99
N GLY A 152 -5.60 8.68 13.60
CA GLY A 152 -6.86 8.00 13.27
C GLY A 152 -7.56 8.53 12.02
N MET A 153 -6.81 9.06 11.06
CA MET A 153 -7.37 9.66 9.84
C MET A 153 -7.13 8.82 8.58
N GLY A 154 -6.24 7.82 8.62
CA GLY A 154 -5.78 7.14 7.42
C GLY A 154 -6.87 6.39 6.66
N LEU A 155 -7.64 5.54 7.35
CA LEU A 155 -8.73 4.79 6.73
C LEU A 155 -9.92 5.68 6.35
N TYR A 156 -10.19 6.73 7.15
CA TYR A 156 -11.19 7.74 6.80
C TYR A 156 -10.83 8.44 5.48
N GLN A 157 -9.59 8.90 5.33
CA GLN A 157 -9.12 9.57 4.10
C GLN A 157 -9.17 8.64 2.90
N ALA A 158 -8.77 7.37 3.06
CA ALA A 158 -8.86 6.37 2.01
C ALA A 158 -10.31 6.09 1.59
N GLU A 159 -11.25 6.09 2.55
CA GLU A 159 -12.68 5.94 2.24
C GLU A 159 -13.25 7.16 1.50
N GLN A 160 -12.90 8.39 1.93
CA GLN A 160 -13.36 9.59 1.23
C GLN A 160 -12.82 9.62 -0.21
N PHE A 161 -11.54 9.34 -0.39
CA PHE A 161 -10.94 9.23 -1.72
C PHE A 161 -11.64 8.19 -2.60
N ALA A 162 -11.95 7.01 -2.04
CA ALA A 162 -12.68 5.97 -2.77
C ALA A 162 -14.06 6.46 -3.23
N LYS A 163 -14.83 7.08 -2.33
CA LYS A 163 -16.17 7.63 -2.61
C LYS A 163 -16.14 8.72 -3.68
N GLU A 164 -15.19 9.64 -3.60
CA GLU A 164 -15.00 10.71 -4.58
C GLU A 164 -14.66 10.18 -5.98
N ASN A 165 -14.12 8.96 -6.07
CA ASN A 165 -13.77 8.29 -7.32
C ASN A 165 -14.72 7.12 -7.65
N GLY A 166 -15.98 7.20 -7.22
CA GLY A 166 -17.02 6.22 -7.58
C GLY A 166 -16.78 4.81 -7.03
N GLY A 167 -16.00 4.69 -5.99
CA GLY A 167 -15.60 3.42 -5.41
C GLY A 167 -15.94 3.27 -3.93
N SER A 168 -15.23 2.39 -3.24
CA SER A 168 -15.49 2.07 -1.83
C SER A 168 -14.24 1.57 -1.10
N LEU A 169 -14.24 1.68 0.23
CA LEU A 169 -13.29 1.01 1.10
C LEU A 169 -14.00 -0.05 1.93
N ALA A 170 -13.56 -1.31 1.80
CA ALA A 170 -14.05 -2.42 2.60
C ALA A 170 -13.00 -2.87 3.63
N LEU A 171 -13.46 -3.22 4.82
CA LEU A 171 -12.65 -3.75 5.92
C LEU A 171 -13.21 -5.10 6.34
N ALA A 172 -12.36 -6.07 6.56
CA ALA A 172 -12.70 -7.38 7.11
C ALA A 172 -11.49 -8.00 7.80
N ASN A 173 -11.69 -9.12 8.46
CA ASN A 173 -10.60 -9.99 8.86
C ASN A 173 -10.34 -11.02 7.76
N SER A 174 -9.06 -11.21 7.44
CA SER A 174 -8.65 -12.20 6.45
C SER A 174 -8.91 -13.61 6.97
N THR A 175 -9.64 -14.39 6.21
CA THR A 175 -9.81 -15.83 6.49
C THR A 175 -8.56 -16.64 6.14
N ARG A 176 -7.72 -16.09 5.27
CA ARG A 176 -6.50 -16.73 4.76
C ARG A 176 -5.28 -16.45 5.64
N MET A 177 -5.09 -15.19 6.04
CA MET A 177 -3.89 -14.74 6.76
C MET A 177 -4.14 -14.47 8.24
N LYS A 178 -5.38 -14.60 8.72
CA LYS A 178 -5.82 -14.38 10.11
C LYS A 178 -5.67 -12.96 10.65
N GLY A 179 -5.16 -12.01 9.86
CA GLY A 179 -5.03 -10.60 10.20
C GLY A 179 -6.11 -9.74 9.55
N ALA A 180 -5.81 -8.47 9.30
CA ALA A 180 -6.72 -7.57 8.61
C ALA A 180 -6.71 -7.81 7.09
N TRP A 181 -7.86 -7.52 6.48
CA TRP A 181 -8.01 -7.40 5.04
C TRP A 181 -8.70 -6.08 4.73
N VAL A 182 -8.03 -5.26 3.96
CA VAL A 182 -8.52 -3.94 3.53
C VAL A 182 -8.55 -3.90 2.02
N ARG A 183 -9.67 -3.48 1.44
CA ARG A 183 -9.85 -3.39 -0.01
C ARG A 183 -10.35 -2.02 -0.41
N LEU A 184 -9.55 -1.33 -1.21
CA LEU A 184 -9.88 -0.07 -1.87
C LEU A 184 -10.32 -0.36 -3.30
N ARG A 185 -11.50 0.10 -3.68
CA ARG A 185 -12.02 0.09 -5.04
C ARG A 185 -12.15 1.51 -5.56
N ILE A 186 -11.86 1.69 -6.83
CA ILE A 186 -11.90 2.99 -7.51
C ILE A 186 -12.48 2.74 -8.89
N ALA A 187 -13.48 3.51 -9.32
CA ALA A 187 -13.99 3.45 -10.67
C ALA A 187 -12.92 3.87 -11.69
N LYS A 188 -12.86 3.23 -12.85
CA LYS A 188 -11.92 3.58 -13.92
C LYS A 188 -12.20 4.96 -14.51
N GLU A 189 -13.49 5.32 -14.60
CA GLU A 189 -13.91 6.66 -14.98
C GLU A 189 -14.58 7.33 -13.78
N SER A 190 -14.04 8.46 -13.33
CA SER A 190 -14.77 9.36 -12.43
C SER A 190 -15.99 9.87 -13.19
N GLN A 191 -17.18 9.49 -12.78
CA GLN A 191 -18.37 10.21 -13.21
C GLN A 191 -18.22 11.65 -12.72
N LYS A 192 -18.04 12.59 -13.67
CA LYS A 192 -18.13 14.02 -13.41
C LYS A 192 -19.55 14.40 -13.07
#